data_68f94c558468a186a15ba4ddc6e29bb4
#
_entry.id   68f94c558468a186a15ba4ddc6e29bb4
#
_cell.length_a   1.000
_cell.length_b   1.000
_cell.length_c   1.000
_cell.angle_alpha   90.00
_cell.angle_beta   90.00
_cell.angle_gamma   90.00
#
_symmetry.space_group_name_H-M   'P 1'
#
loop_
_entity.id
_entity.type
_entity.pdbx_description
1 polymer ?
#
loop_
_entity_poly.entity_id
_entity_poly.type
_entity_poly.pdbx_seq_one_letter_code
_entity_poly.pdbx_strand_id
1 'polypeptide(L)'
;VSAQQREAAESLAEQGKTPLFFAYDGKLLGTVAVADTIKEDGAAAIAELHKMGLEVIMLTGDNQRTADAVGKAAGVDRVIAGVMPDGKEKVVRELSEQGKTIMVGDGINDAPALTRADTGIAIGAGTDIAIDAADIVLVKSRLGDVPAAIKLSRATLRNIKENLFW
;
A
#
# COMPACT_ATOMS: atom_id res chain seq x y z
N VAL A 1 -5.00 31.82 2.36
CA VAL A 1 -3.87 31.14 3.05
C VAL A 1 -2.64 32.02 2.79
N SER A 2 -1.97 32.49 3.83
CA SER A 2 -0.74 33.29 3.73
C SER A 2 0.46 32.41 3.29
N ALA A 3 1.55 33.09 2.81
CA ALA A 3 2.79 32.38 2.45
C ALA A 3 3.35 31.58 3.64
N GLN A 4 3.36 32.18 4.83
CA GLN A 4 3.82 31.51 6.07
C GLN A 4 2.98 30.27 6.43
N GLN A 5 1.67 30.32 6.18
CA GLN A 5 0.79 29.16 6.42
C GLN A 5 1.01 28.03 5.41
N ARG A 6 1.35 28.37 4.18
CA ARG A 6 1.73 27.37 3.15
C ARG A 6 3.06 26.70 3.49
N GLU A 7 4.04 27.48 3.88
CA GLU A 7 5.36 27.00 4.30
C GLU A 7 5.25 26.04 5.51
N ALA A 8 4.42 26.39 6.50
CA ALA A 8 4.14 25.51 7.63
C ALA A 8 3.46 24.20 7.20
N ALA A 9 2.52 24.26 6.24
CA ALA A 9 1.88 23.08 5.69
C ALA A 9 2.85 22.21 4.87
N GLU A 10 3.74 22.83 4.11
CA GLU A 10 4.80 22.12 3.37
C GLU A 10 5.75 21.40 4.33
N SER A 11 6.16 22.04 5.42
CA SER A 11 6.99 21.40 6.46
C SER A 11 6.29 20.21 7.12
N LEU A 12 4.96 20.28 7.32
CA LEU A 12 4.18 19.15 7.83
C LEU A 12 4.09 18.01 6.82
N ALA A 13 3.96 18.34 5.52
CA ALA A 13 3.95 17.34 4.46
C ALA A 13 5.30 16.62 4.31
N GLU A 14 6.42 17.34 4.49
CA GLU A 14 7.76 16.73 4.53
C GLU A 14 7.97 15.75 5.70
N GLN A 15 7.16 15.90 6.75
CA GLN A 15 7.12 14.98 7.90
C GLN A 15 6.17 13.79 7.68
N GLY A 16 5.64 13.60 6.45
CA GLY A 16 4.69 12.53 6.15
C GLY A 16 3.26 12.79 6.65
N LYS A 17 2.91 14.06 6.93
CA LYS A 17 1.58 14.44 7.38
C LYS A 17 0.79 15.10 6.27
N THR A 18 -0.52 14.90 6.22
CA THR A 18 -1.42 15.56 5.28
C THR A 18 -2.04 16.80 5.93
N PRO A 19 -1.63 18.02 5.56
CA PRO A 19 -2.19 19.25 6.13
C PRO A 19 -3.56 19.56 5.50
N LEU A 20 -4.56 19.81 6.34
CA LEU A 20 -5.91 20.22 5.99
C LEU A 20 -6.15 21.65 6.49
N PHE A 21 -6.57 22.53 5.60
CA PHE A 21 -6.90 23.90 5.95
C PHE A 21 -8.40 24.04 6.23
N PHE A 22 -8.74 24.62 7.37
CA PHE A 22 -10.11 24.92 7.75
C PHE A 22 -10.35 26.43 7.63
N ALA A 23 -11.36 26.82 6.85
CA ALA A 23 -11.73 28.19 6.67
C ALA A 23 -13.24 28.41 6.90
N TYR A 24 -13.62 29.55 7.43
CA TYR A 24 -15.00 29.99 7.58
C TYR A 24 -15.12 31.43 7.14
N ASP A 25 -16.12 31.74 6.34
CA ASP A 25 -16.39 33.06 5.79
C ASP A 25 -15.14 33.74 5.16
N GLY A 26 -14.39 32.95 4.35
CA GLY A 26 -13.17 33.43 3.68
C GLY A 26 -11.96 33.63 4.59
N LYS A 27 -12.07 33.36 5.90
CA LYS A 27 -10.98 33.43 6.87
C LYS A 27 -10.49 32.06 7.26
N LEU A 28 -9.17 31.85 7.22
CA LEU A 28 -8.55 30.63 7.72
C LEU A 28 -8.71 30.56 9.24
N LEU A 29 -9.35 29.51 9.73
CA LEU A 29 -9.49 29.22 11.16
C LEU A 29 -8.29 28.48 11.72
N GLY A 30 -7.69 27.58 10.92
CA GLY A 30 -6.55 26.78 11.36
C GLY A 30 -6.14 25.74 10.34
N THR A 31 -5.04 25.05 10.66
CA THR A 31 -4.54 23.91 9.91
C THR A 31 -4.47 22.69 10.84
N VAL A 32 -5.04 21.58 10.41
CA VAL A 32 -4.92 20.29 11.11
C VAL A 32 -4.06 19.38 10.23
N ALA A 33 -3.06 18.75 10.80
CA ALA A 33 -2.24 17.76 10.10
C ALA A 33 -2.69 16.37 10.52
N VAL A 34 -3.10 15.58 9.55
CA VAL A 34 -3.40 14.15 9.72
C VAL A 34 -2.18 13.35 9.32
N ALA A 35 -1.77 12.41 10.15
CA ALA A 35 -0.69 11.49 9.82
C ALA A 35 -1.22 10.07 9.92
N ASP A 36 -1.07 9.31 8.85
CA ASP A 36 -1.15 7.86 8.93
C ASP A 36 0.15 7.34 9.52
N THR A 37 0.03 6.64 10.63
CA THR A 37 1.19 5.95 11.20
C THR A 37 1.45 4.69 10.40
N ILE A 38 2.71 4.55 9.93
CA ILE A 38 3.16 3.26 9.37
C ILE A 38 2.89 2.20 10.44
N LYS A 39 2.20 1.12 10.07
CA LYS A 39 1.99 0.00 10.98
C LYS A 39 3.33 -0.49 11.50
N GLU A 40 3.43 -0.79 12.79
CA GLU A 40 4.69 -1.18 13.45
C GLU A 40 5.40 -2.34 12.74
N ASP A 41 4.64 -3.23 12.11
CA ASP A 41 5.15 -4.37 11.35
C ASP A 41 5.48 -4.05 9.88
N GLY A 42 5.17 -2.84 9.39
CA GLY A 42 5.29 -2.47 7.98
C GLY A 42 6.72 -2.58 7.45
N ALA A 43 7.66 -1.88 8.09
CA ALA A 43 9.06 -1.89 7.67
C ALA A 43 9.70 -3.30 7.78
N ALA A 44 9.34 -4.06 8.82
CA ALA A 44 9.82 -5.44 8.98
C ALA A 44 9.29 -6.37 7.89
N ALA A 45 8.01 -6.22 7.52
CA ALA A 45 7.39 -6.98 6.43
C ALA A 45 8.07 -6.68 5.07
N ILE A 46 8.33 -5.40 4.78
CA ILE A 46 9.02 -4.98 3.56
C ILE A 46 10.44 -5.55 3.50
N ALA A 47 11.19 -5.47 4.60
CA ALA A 47 12.53 -6.07 4.68
C ALA A 47 12.50 -7.59 4.44
N GLU A 48 11.46 -8.27 4.87
CA GLU A 48 11.29 -9.70 4.64
C GLU A 48 10.95 -10.03 3.17
N LEU A 49 10.13 -9.19 2.52
CA LEU A 49 9.86 -9.29 1.07
C LEU A 49 11.12 -9.08 0.24
N HIS A 50 11.97 -8.12 0.60
CA HIS A 50 13.28 -7.91 -0.04
C HIS A 50 14.19 -9.14 0.08
N LYS A 51 14.25 -9.80 1.24
CA LYS A 51 15.00 -11.07 1.41
C LYS A 51 14.48 -12.19 0.52
N MET A 52 13.22 -12.10 0.09
CA MET A 52 12.61 -13.06 -0.83
C MET A 52 12.86 -12.71 -2.31
N GLY A 53 13.59 -11.62 -2.59
CA GLY A 53 13.92 -11.13 -3.93
C GLY A 53 12.76 -10.39 -4.60
N LEU A 54 11.85 -9.81 -3.83
CA LEU A 54 10.69 -9.07 -4.35
C LEU A 54 10.96 -7.56 -4.29
N GLU A 55 10.66 -6.85 -5.37
CA GLU A 55 10.56 -5.39 -5.40
C GLU A 55 9.25 -4.98 -4.73
N VAL A 56 9.30 -3.97 -3.87
CA VAL A 56 8.13 -3.47 -3.14
C VAL A 56 7.79 -2.06 -3.60
N ILE A 57 6.60 -1.91 -4.15
CA ILE A 57 6.09 -0.65 -4.71
C ILE A 57 4.92 -0.17 -3.85
N MET A 58 5.00 1.05 -3.33
CA MET A 58 3.87 1.70 -2.65
C MET A 58 3.01 2.46 -3.65
N LEU A 59 1.72 2.14 -3.68
CA LEU A 59 0.72 2.77 -4.54
C LEU A 59 -0.30 3.50 -3.67
N THR A 60 -0.37 4.83 -3.77
CA THR A 60 -1.20 5.66 -2.90
C THR A 60 -1.88 6.81 -3.64
N GLY A 61 -3.03 7.26 -3.12
CA GLY A 61 -3.71 8.48 -3.54
C GLY A 61 -3.15 9.77 -2.93
N ASP A 62 -2.23 9.67 -1.97
CA ASP A 62 -1.61 10.81 -1.31
C ASP A 62 -0.77 11.65 -2.28
N ASN A 63 -0.49 12.89 -1.88
CA ASN A 63 0.44 13.73 -2.64
C ASN A 63 1.87 13.15 -2.59
N GLN A 64 2.67 13.48 -3.62
CA GLN A 64 4.01 12.91 -3.81
C GLN A 64 4.91 13.11 -2.59
N ARG A 65 4.92 14.28 -1.96
CA ARG A 65 5.80 14.58 -0.82
C ARG A 65 5.49 13.71 0.40
N THR A 66 4.22 13.57 0.75
CA THR A 66 3.77 12.71 1.85
C THR A 66 4.11 11.25 1.55
N ALA A 67 3.80 10.82 0.32
CA ALA A 67 4.07 9.46 -0.12
C ALA A 67 5.57 9.10 -0.10
N ASP A 68 6.43 10.01 -0.55
CA ASP A 68 7.89 9.81 -0.51
C ASP A 68 8.42 9.70 0.92
N ALA A 69 7.92 10.53 1.85
CA ALA A 69 8.31 10.46 3.25
C ALA A 69 7.90 9.12 3.88
N VAL A 70 6.67 8.67 3.64
CA VAL A 70 6.14 7.39 4.12
C VAL A 70 6.89 6.23 3.48
N GLY A 71 7.08 6.25 2.16
CA GLY A 71 7.79 5.20 1.41
C GLY A 71 9.23 5.02 1.88
N LYS A 72 9.95 6.14 2.09
CA LYS A 72 11.31 6.14 2.64
C LYS A 72 11.36 5.55 4.05
N ALA A 73 10.42 5.94 4.92
CA ALA A 73 10.36 5.43 6.28
C ALA A 73 9.96 3.94 6.33
N ALA A 74 9.12 3.49 5.41
CA ALA A 74 8.72 2.09 5.27
C ALA A 74 9.79 1.23 4.59
N GLY A 75 10.67 1.84 3.78
CA GLY A 75 11.76 1.16 3.07
C GLY A 75 11.33 0.51 1.75
N VAL A 76 10.31 1.06 1.06
CA VAL A 76 9.89 0.56 -0.25
C VAL A 76 10.87 1.00 -1.34
N ASP A 77 10.92 0.25 -2.45
CA ASP A 77 11.83 0.53 -3.58
C ASP A 77 11.31 1.66 -4.46
N ARG A 78 9.99 1.75 -4.64
CA ARG A 78 9.34 2.76 -5.47
C ARG A 78 8.06 3.27 -4.84
N VAL A 79 7.73 4.53 -5.14
CA VAL A 79 6.49 5.18 -4.72
C VAL A 79 5.76 5.70 -5.95
N ILE A 80 4.50 5.33 -6.10
CA ILE A 80 3.59 5.84 -7.12
C ILE A 80 2.46 6.55 -6.38
N ALA A 81 2.52 7.87 -6.37
CA ALA A 81 1.64 8.75 -5.61
C ALA A 81 0.56 9.41 -6.49
N GLY A 82 -0.44 10.00 -5.87
CA GLY A 82 -1.51 10.73 -6.55
C GLY A 82 -2.42 9.87 -7.41
N VAL A 83 -2.46 8.57 -7.17
CA VAL A 83 -3.25 7.64 -7.98
C VAL A 83 -4.66 7.57 -7.41
N MET A 84 -5.62 8.06 -8.19
CA MET A 84 -7.03 7.93 -7.86
C MET A 84 -7.46 6.45 -7.84
N PRO A 85 -8.53 6.08 -7.12
CA PRO A 85 -8.99 4.69 -7.03
C PRO A 85 -9.12 4.00 -8.40
N ASP A 86 -9.70 4.67 -9.38
CA ASP A 86 -9.89 4.15 -10.76
C ASP A 86 -8.55 3.99 -11.51
N GLY A 87 -7.50 4.69 -11.09
CA GLY A 87 -6.17 4.62 -11.69
C GLY A 87 -5.33 3.46 -11.19
N LYS A 88 -5.64 2.90 -10.02
CA LYS A 88 -4.85 1.82 -9.42
C LYS A 88 -4.82 0.57 -10.29
N GLU A 89 -5.95 0.18 -10.88
CA GLU A 89 -6.03 -0.96 -11.81
C GLU A 89 -5.07 -0.78 -12.99
N LYS A 90 -5.04 0.42 -13.58
CA LYS A 90 -4.17 0.72 -14.72
C LYS A 90 -2.69 0.57 -14.35
N VAL A 91 -2.29 1.09 -13.19
CA VAL A 91 -0.89 0.96 -12.71
C VAL A 91 -0.53 -0.51 -12.50
N VAL A 92 -1.40 -1.29 -11.87
CA VAL A 92 -1.16 -2.72 -11.65
C VAL A 92 -1.05 -3.47 -12.98
N ARG A 93 -1.87 -3.15 -13.97
CA ARG A 93 -1.79 -3.71 -15.31
C ARG A 93 -0.43 -3.44 -15.97
N GLU A 94 0.03 -2.18 -15.93
CA GLU A 94 1.33 -1.78 -16.49
C GLU A 94 2.50 -2.48 -15.78
N LEU A 95 2.40 -2.70 -14.47
CA LEU A 95 3.39 -3.47 -13.71
C LEU A 95 3.36 -4.95 -14.06
N SER A 96 2.17 -5.53 -14.27
CA SER A 96 2.02 -6.95 -14.67
C SER A 96 2.59 -7.24 -16.06
N GLU A 97 2.67 -6.25 -16.93
CA GLU A 97 3.36 -6.38 -18.22
C GLU A 97 4.89 -6.46 -18.09
N GLN A 98 5.45 -5.93 -16.98
CA GLN A 98 6.88 -5.92 -16.69
C GLN A 98 7.34 -7.17 -15.91
N GLY A 99 6.43 -7.82 -15.19
CA GLY A 99 6.74 -8.99 -14.38
C GLY A 99 5.53 -9.48 -13.58
N LYS A 100 5.71 -10.58 -12.85
CA LYS A 100 4.66 -11.09 -11.98
C LYS A 100 4.39 -10.16 -10.82
N THR A 101 3.13 -9.77 -10.65
CA THR A 101 2.70 -8.81 -9.64
C THR A 101 1.80 -9.44 -8.58
N ILE A 102 2.03 -9.01 -7.35
CA ILE A 102 1.13 -9.25 -6.22
C ILE A 102 0.57 -7.90 -5.79
N MET A 103 -0.75 -7.73 -5.84
CA MET A 103 -1.40 -6.55 -5.26
C MET A 103 -1.86 -6.87 -3.85
N VAL A 104 -1.51 -5.98 -2.92
CA VAL A 104 -1.95 -6.05 -1.52
C VAL A 104 -2.82 -4.83 -1.23
N GLY A 105 -4.03 -5.04 -0.77
CA GLY A 105 -4.97 -3.96 -0.47
C GLY A 105 -5.90 -4.31 0.70
N ASP A 106 -6.51 -3.30 1.31
CA ASP A 106 -7.37 -3.46 2.48
C ASP A 106 -8.83 -3.04 2.26
N GLY A 107 -9.15 -2.47 1.10
CA GLY A 107 -10.41 -1.79 0.89
C GLY A 107 -11.16 -2.12 -0.39
N ILE A 108 -12.42 -1.69 -0.39
CA ILE A 108 -13.33 -1.76 -1.54
C ILE A 108 -12.72 -1.06 -2.77
N ASN A 109 -12.00 0.03 -2.52
CA ASN A 109 -11.37 0.84 -3.57
C ASN A 109 -10.21 0.13 -4.28
N ASP A 110 -9.68 -0.94 -3.70
CA ASP A 110 -8.58 -1.72 -4.26
C ASP A 110 -9.06 -2.97 -5.03
N ALA A 111 -10.36 -3.30 -4.97
CA ALA A 111 -10.92 -4.48 -5.61
C ALA A 111 -10.58 -4.63 -7.10
N PRO A 112 -10.69 -3.58 -7.95
CA PRO A 112 -10.28 -3.69 -9.35
C PRO A 112 -8.78 -3.98 -9.53
N ALA A 113 -7.93 -3.42 -8.67
CA ALA A 113 -6.49 -3.62 -8.70
C ALA A 113 -6.10 -5.03 -8.19
N LEU A 114 -6.78 -5.52 -7.14
CA LEU A 114 -6.63 -6.88 -6.62
C LEU A 114 -6.93 -7.92 -7.69
N THR A 115 -8.09 -7.77 -8.37
CA THR A 115 -8.49 -8.68 -9.45
C THR A 115 -7.56 -8.61 -10.66
N ARG A 116 -6.92 -7.44 -10.90
CA ARG A 116 -6.05 -7.23 -12.06
C ARG A 116 -4.67 -7.84 -11.90
N ALA A 117 -4.15 -7.93 -10.71
CA ALA A 117 -2.83 -8.50 -10.41
C ALA A 117 -2.76 -9.99 -10.77
N ASP A 118 -1.54 -10.53 -10.91
CA ASP A 118 -1.36 -11.99 -11.02
C ASP A 118 -1.77 -12.72 -9.73
N THR A 119 -1.71 -12.02 -8.59
CA THR A 119 -2.25 -12.48 -7.32
C THR A 119 -2.72 -11.28 -6.50
N GLY A 120 -3.98 -11.30 -6.09
CA GLY A 120 -4.57 -10.31 -5.18
C GLY A 120 -4.55 -10.83 -3.74
N ILE A 121 -4.08 -10.01 -2.81
CA ILE A 121 -4.09 -10.31 -1.37
C ILE A 121 -4.88 -9.22 -0.64
N ALA A 122 -6.01 -9.57 -0.06
CA ALA A 122 -6.76 -8.67 0.81
C ALA A 122 -6.29 -8.81 2.26
N ILE A 123 -6.02 -7.67 2.93
CA ILE A 123 -5.65 -7.62 4.36
C ILE A 123 -6.74 -6.94 5.17
N GLY A 124 -7.03 -7.50 6.37
CA GLY A 124 -8.01 -6.90 7.28
C GLY A 124 -9.43 -7.04 6.76
N ALA A 125 -9.76 -8.18 6.22
CA ALA A 125 -11.01 -8.50 5.52
C ALA A 125 -12.26 -8.00 6.25
N GLY A 126 -12.57 -6.72 6.05
CA GLY A 126 -13.75 -6.06 6.61
C GLY A 126 -14.93 -5.96 5.65
N THR A 127 -14.75 -6.33 4.37
CA THR A 127 -15.82 -6.20 3.37
C THR A 127 -15.86 -7.41 2.44
N ASP A 128 -17.07 -7.89 2.16
CA ASP A 128 -17.32 -9.00 1.25
C ASP A 128 -16.72 -8.73 -0.15
N ILE A 129 -16.73 -7.47 -0.60
CA ILE A 129 -16.20 -7.07 -1.91
C ILE A 129 -14.67 -7.28 -2.02
N ALA A 130 -13.91 -7.00 -0.96
CA ALA A 130 -12.46 -7.25 -0.98
C ALA A 130 -12.17 -8.75 -0.92
N ILE A 131 -13.00 -9.52 -0.24
CA ILE A 131 -12.91 -10.98 -0.17
C ILE A 131 -13.15 -11.59 -1.55
N ASP A 132 -14.17 -11.14 -2.27
CA ASP A 132 -14.52 -11.66 -3.60
C ASP A 132 -13.50 -11.28 -4.68
N ALA A 133 -12.75 -10.19 -4.48
CA ALA A 133 -11.78 -9.68 -5.44
C ALA A 133 -10.36 -10.25 -5.27
N ALA A 134 -10.07 -10.93 -4.15
CA ALA A 134 -8.73 -11.38 -3.81
C ALA A 134 -8.58 -12.90 -3.90
N ASP A 135 -7.41 -13.35 -4.34
CA ASP A 135 -7.06 -14.79 -4.33
C ASP A 135 -6.72 -15.28 -2.91
N ILE A 136 -6.21 -14.38 -2.07
CA ILE A 136 -5.82 -14.68 -0.69
C ILE A 136 -6.42 -13.61 0.23
N VAL A 137 -7.03 -14.07 1.32
CA VAL A 137 -7.59 -13.17 2.33
C VAL A 137 -6.85 -13.37 3.66
N LEU A 138 -6.23 -12.31 4.14
CA LEU A 138 -5.56 -12.27 5.44
C LEU A 138 -6.50 -11.59 6.45
N VAL A 139 -7.03 -12.37 7.37
CA VAL A 139 -8.05 -11.92 8.33
C VAL A 139 -7.56 -10.79 9.24
N LYS A 140 -6.27 -10.81 9.59
CA LYS A 140 -5.66 -9.77 10.43
C LYS A 140 -5.12 -8.64 9.55
N SER A 141 -5.32 -7.40 10.01
CA SER A 141 -4.81 -6.21 9.32
C SER A 141 -3.32 -5.99 9.64
N ARG A 142 -2.48 -7.00 9.34
CA ARG A 142 -1.02 -6.96 9.55
C ARG A 142 -0.29 -7.22 8.25
N LEU A 143 0.61 -6.32 7.89
CA LEU A 143 1.42 -6.46 6.68
C LEU A 143 2.40 -7.65 6.77
N GLY A 144 2.84 -7.98 7.97
CA GLY A 144 3.72 -9.14 8.24
C GLY A 144 3.13 -10.50 7.87
N ASP A 145 1.80 -10.60 7.73
CA ASP A 145 1.15 -11.83 7.30
C ASP A 145 1.32 -12.07 5.77
N VAL A 146 1.64 -11.04 4.97
CA VAL A 146 1.88 -11.17 3.52
C VAL A 146 3.13 -12.01 3.22
N PRO A 147 4.34 -11.70 3.72
CA PRO A 147 5.49 -12.56 3.51
C PRO A 147 5.29 -13.97 4.08
N ALA A 148 4.51 -14.14 5.16
CA ALA A 148 4.19 -15.46 5.70
C ALA A 148 3.33 -16.28 4.73
N ALA A 149 2.30 -15.67 4.11
CA ALA A 149 1.47 -16.32 3.09
C ALA A 149 2.27 -16.76 1.87
N ILE A 150 3.18 -15.90 1.37
CA ILE A 150 4.05 -16.22 0.23
C ILE A 150 4.99 -17.39 0.58
N LYS A 151 5.58 -17.40 1.78
CA LYS A 151 6.43 -18.52 2.24
C LYS A 151 5.65 -19.81 2.33
N LEU A 152 4.44 -19.77 2.89
CA LEU A 152 3.56 -20.93 2.98
C LEU A 152 3.24 -21.49 1.59
N SER A 153 2.85 -20.65 0.65
CA SER A 153 2.57 -21.03 -0.74
C SER A 153 3.78 -21.70 -1.40
N ARG A 154 4.98 -21.12 -1.27
CA ARG A 154 6.23 -21.70 -1.80
C ARG A 154 6.55 -23.06 -1.17
N ALA A 155 6.35 -23.20 0.14
CA ALA A 155 6.59 -24.47 0.85
C ALA A 155 5.58 -25.55 0.43
N THR A 156 4.31 -25.20 0.28
CA THR A 156 3.25 -26.09 -0.20
C THR A 156 3.54 -26.60 -1.60
N LEU A 157 3.91 -25.71 -2.53
CA LEU A 157 4.27 -26.09 -3.90
C LEU A 157 5.48 -27.02 -3.94
N ARG A 158 6.48 -26.79 -3.09
CA ARG A 158 7.64 -27.67 -2.98
C ARG A 158 7.22 -29.07 -2.50
N ASN A 159 6.42 -29.13 -1.45
CA ASN A 159 5.92 -30.40 -0.93
C ASN A 159 5.08 -31.17 -1.96
N ILE A 160 4.20 -30.49 -2.71
CA ILE A 160 3.44 -31.10 -3.79
C ILE A 160 4.37 -31.70 -4.85
N LYS A 161 5.40 -30.95 -5.29
CA LYS A 161 6.38 -31.43 -6.28
C LYS A 161 7.15 -32.64 -5.75
N GLU A 162 7.62 -32.60 -4.53
CA GLU A 162 8.33 -33.70 -3.88
C GLU A 162 7.45 -34.95 -3.82
N ASN A 163 6.16 -34.83 -3.48
CA ASN A 163 5.24 -35.97 -3.43
C ASN A 163 4.82 -36.52 -4.81
N LEU A 164 4.91 -35.71 -5.87
CA LEU A 164 4.58 -36.19 -7.24
C LEU A 164 5.75 -36.87 -7.93
N PHE A 165 6.97 -36.71 -7.44
CA PHE A 165 8.17 -37.35 -8.00
C PHE A 165 8.58 -38.65 -7.29
N TRP A 166 7.75 -39.14 -6.37
CA TRP A 166 7.84 -40.46 -5.74
C TRP A 166 6.68 -41.33 -6.27
#